data_0f1e79e0ed9b95e0ad64b2f409956c68
#
_entry.id   0f1e79e0ed9b95e0ad64b2f409956c68
#
_cell.length_a   1.000
_cell.length_b   1.000
_cell.length_c   1.000
_cell.angle_alpha   90.00
_cell.angle_beta   90.00
_cell.angle_gamma   90.00
#
_symmetry.space_group_name_H-M   'P 1'
#
loop_
_entity.id
_entity.type
_entity.pdbx_description
1 polymer ?
#
loop_
_entity_poly.entity_id
_entity_poly.type
_entity_poly.pdbx_seq_one_letter_code
_entity_poly.pdbx_strand_id
1 'polypeptide(L)'
;MWNELLSRARKDGDLQLTELDYRQSMQPRWMERYRVPNYQAQTPAVFHSSYFRILPQAGVRNVTTVHDLTYHYYRRGLAKAVHLWEEERALKHSDAVICISENTKRDVLRFYPWLQEDKIHVVYNGVGEEFFPMKSVEKKGYLLYVGNYSVGYKRYDVAQEVARLTGLELRTAAGVTREQLNTMYNEALCLLYPSDYEGFGLPVLEAQKAGCPVIAQRASSIPEVIGADGLLVEHDTPQRMAAQMASVVKGLQSQSTQTIIERGMANAKRFSWEKTYEQTKEVYSRLMR
;
A
#
# COMPACT_ATOMS: atom_id res chain seq x y z
N MET A 1 -7.98 1.20 -0.47
CA MET A 1 -7.96 2.34 -1.41
C MET A 1 -9.31 2.53 -2.10
N TRP A 2 -9.77 1.61 -2.96
CA TRP A 2 -10.97 1.86 -3.80
C TRP A 2 -12.22 2.21 -2.99
N ASN A 3 -12.54 1.49 -1.91
CA ASN A 3 -13.68 1.83 -1.06
C ASN A 3 -13.56 3.25 -0.47
N GLU A 4 -12.36 3.69 -0.15
CA GLU A 4 -12.10 5.04 0.37
C GLU A 4 -12.30 6.11 -0.69
N LEU A 5 -11.81 5.87 -1.92
CA LEU A 5 -12.03 6.79 -3.04
C LEU A 5 -13.50 6.85 -3.42
N LEU A 6 -14.18 5.71 -3.57
CA LEU A 6 -15.60 5.64 -3.93
C LEU A 6 -16.49 6.30 -2.88
N SER A 7 -16.21 6.11 -1.58
CA SER A 7 -17.01 6.72 -0.52
C SER A 7 -16.95 8.25 -0.56
N ARG A 8 -15.84 8.84 -0.99
CA ARG A 8 -15.66 10.28 -1.18
C ARG A 8 -16.29 10.76 -2.49
N ALA A 9 -16.03 10.03 -3.57
CA ALA A 9 -16.61 10.35 -4.87
C ALA A 9 -18.16 10.38 -4.87
N ARG A 10 -18.79 9.49 -4.08
CA ARG A 10 -20.27 9.48 -3.90
C ARG A 10 -20.80 10.71 -3.18
N LYS A 11 -19.96 11.40 -2.40
CA LYS A 11 -20.30 12.62 -1.65
C LYS A 11 -19.91 13.89 -2.39
N ASP A 12 -19.13 13.78 -3.44
CA ASP A 12 -18.63 14.90 -4.22
C ASP A 12 -19.70 15.33 -5.23
N GLY A 13 -20.26 16.52 -5.02
CA GLY A 13 -21.29 17.08 -5.91
C GLY A 13 -20.78 17.54 -7.27
N ASP A 14 -19.45 17.62 -7.45
CA ASP A 14 -18.83 18.05 -8.71
C ASP A 14 -18.63 16.87 -9.68
N LEU A 15 -18.80 15.63 -9.22
CA LEU A 15 -18.57 14.43 -10.01
C LEU A 15 -19.86 13.63 -10.23
N GLN A 16 -20.16 13.33 -11.49
CA GLN A 16 -21.15 12.32 -11.82
C GLN A 16 -20.47 10.95 -11.84
N LEU A 17 -20.70 10.15 -10.79
CA LEU A 17 -20.08 8.84 -10.60
C LEU A 17 -20.95 7.73 -11.19
N THR A 18 -20.35 6.86 -12.02
CA THR A 18 -20.93 5.58 -12.44
C THR A 18 -20.00 4.45 -11.98
N GLU A 19 -20.50 3.55 -11.15
CA GLU A 19 -19.74 2.40 -10.68
C GLU A 19 -20.04 1.18 -11.56
N LEU A 20 -18.97 0.53 -12.05
CA LEU A 20 -19.06 -0.70 -12.83
C LEU A 20 -18.50 -1.85 -12.01
N ASP A 21 -19.36 -2.70 -11.45
CA ASP A 21 -18.94 -3.94 -10.82
C ASP A 21 -19.11 -5.12 -11.78
N TYR A 22 -18.00 -5.72 -12.21
CA TYR A 22 -18.03 -6.87 -13.12
C TYR A 22 -18.69 -8.12 -12.50
N ARG A 23 -18.79 -8.19 -11.16
CA ARG A 23 -19.46 -9.29 -10.45
C ARG A 23 -20.97 -9.14 -10.45
N GLN A 24 -21.45 -7.91 -10.59
CA GLN A 24 -22.88 -7.57 -10.62
C GLN A 24 -23.41 -7.37 -12.04
N SER A 25 -22.53 -7.38 -13.07
CA SER A 25 -22.99 -7.33 -14.45
C SER A 25 -23.87 -8.56 -14.73
N MET A 26 -25.04 -8.33 -15.28
CA MET A 26 -26.16 -9.30 -15.36
C MET A 26 -25.85 -10.65 -16.00
N GLN A 27 -24.72 -10.82 -16.65
CA GLN A 27 -24.16 -12.10 -17.11
C GLN A 27 -22.64 -11.93 -17.25
N PRO A 28 -21.83 -12.38 -16.26
CA PRO A 28 -20.38 -12.35 -16.43
C PRO A 28 -19.99 -13.22 -17.62
N ARG A 29 -19.51 -12.60 -18.67
CA ARG A 29 -18.98 -13.32 -19.84
C ARG A 29 -17.79 -14.17 -19.41
N TRP A 30 -17.60 -15.30 -20.06
CA TRP A 30 -16.40 -16.11 -19.82
C TRP A 30 -15.13 -15.24 -19.93
N MET A 31 -14.27 -15.29 -18.91
CA MET A 31 -13.07 -14.45 -18.78
C MET A 31 -13.36 -12.92 -18.75
N GLU A 32 -14.49 -12.49 -18.19
CA GLU A 32 -14.88 -11.07 -18.09
C GLU A 32 -13.77 -10.18 -17.52
N ARG A 33 -12.99 -10.70 -16.56
CA ARG A 33 -11.85 -10.00 -15.97
C ARG A 33 -10.84 -9.49 -17.00
N TYR A 34 -10.62 -10.25 -18.08
CA TYR A 34 -9.62 -9.96 -19.10
C TYR A 34 -10.16 -9.15 -20.30
N ARG A 35 -11.46 -8.86 -20.29
CA ARG A 35 -12.14 -8.18 -21.40
C ARG A 35 -12.33 -6.69 -21.11
N VAL A 36 -12.54 -5.95 -22.19
CA VAL A 36 -13.06 -4.59 -22.13
C VAL A 36 -14.44 -4.60 -21.45
N PRO A 37 -14.73 -3.70 -20.51
CA PRO A 37 -16.05 -3.57 -19.91
C PRO A 37 -17.14 -3.47 -20.97
N ASN A 38 -18.25 -4.18 -20.79
CA ASN A 38 -19.42 -4.03 -21.65
C ASN A 38 -20.26 -2.84 -21.19
N TYR A 39 -19.74 -1.64 -21.44
CA TYR A 39 -20.33 -0.38 -21.00
C TYR A 39 -20.08 0.70 -22.05
N GLN A 40 -21.07 1.54 -22.26
CA GLN A 40 -21.01 2.73 -23.10
C GLN A 40 -21.09 3.97 -22.19
N ALA A 41 -19.97 4.68 -22.04
CA ALA A 41 -19.94 5.91 -21.24
C ALA A 41 -20.61 7.08 -21.97
N GLN A 42 -21.26 7.96 -21.22
CA GLN A 42 -21.54 9.31 -21.69
C GLN A 42 -20.24 10.10 -21.74
N THR A 43 -19.96 10.76 -22.85
CA THR A 43 -18.69 11.48 -23.06
C THR A 43 -18.90 13.00 -23.02
N PRO A 44 -17.91 13.75 -22.53
CA PRO A 44 -16.59 13.32 -22.12
C PRO A 44 -16.59 12.60 -20.75
N ALA A 45 -15.72 11.63 -20.53
CA ALA A 45 -15.64 10.85 -19.28
C ALA A 45 -14.22 10.41 -18.95
N VAL A 46 -13.98 10.10 -17.65
CA VAL A 46 -12.79 9.40 -17.18
C VAL A 46 -13.18 8.00 -16.76
N PHE A 47 -12.49 7.00 -17.28
CA PHE A 47 -12.59 5.62 -16.83
C PHE A 47 -11.38 5.28 -15.97
N HIS A 48 -11.60 5.00 -14.70
CA HIS A 48 -10.56 4.59 -13.77
C HIS A 48 -10.85 3.19 -13.22
N SER A 49 -9.98 2.23 -13.52
CA SER A 49 -10.17 0.84 -13.13
C SER A 49 -9.39 0.48 -11.87
N SER A 50 -10.01 -0.31 -11.00
CA SER A 50 -9.35 -0.93 -9.84
C SER A 50 -8.37 -2.04 -10.20
N TYR A 51 -8.32 -2.41 -11.47
CA TYR A 51 -7.42 -3.40 -12.05
C TYR A 51 -6.99 -2.94 -13.44
N PHE A 52 -6.11 -3.65 -14.11
CA PHE A 52 -5.58 -3.32 -15.45
C PHE A 52 -6.62 -3.45 -16.56
N ARG A 53 -7.72 -2.70 -16.49
CA ARG A 53 -8.77 -2.64 -17.52
C ARG A 53 -8.82 -1.25 -18.14
N ILE A 54 -9.25 -1.20 -19.38
CA ILE A 54 -9.42 0.03 -20.16
C ILE A 54 -10.82 0.04 -20.78
N LEU A 55 -11.33 1.24 -21.04
CA LEU A 55 -12.54 1.48 -21.83
C LEU A 55 -12.16 2.23 -23.12
N PRO A 56 -11.89 1.53 -24.24
CA PRO A 56 -11.42 2.13 -25.48
C PRO A 56 -12.60 2.74 -26.27
N GLN A 57 -13.13 3.82 -25.77
CA GLN A 57 -14.24 4.59 -26.36
C GLN A 57 -13.77 6.02 -26.65
N ALA A 58 -14.12 6.56 -27.80
CA ALA A 58 -13.84 7.97 -28.13
C ALA A 58 -14.44 8.91 -27.08
N GLY A 59 -13.66 9.90 -26.64
CA GLY A 59 -14.06 10.84 -25.58
C GLY A 59 -13.97 10.30 -24.16
N VAL A 60 -13.47 9.06 -23.97
CA VAL A 60 -13.14 8.51 -22.65
C VAL A 60 -11.64 8.57 -22.41
N ARG A 61 -11.24 9.15 -21.29
CA ARG A 61 -9.86 9.16 -20.79
C ARG A 61 -9.65 7.99 -19.83
N ASN A 62 -8.63 7.17 -20.08
CA ASN A 62 -8.32 6.01 -19.24
C ASN A 62 -7.26 6.36 -18.19
N VAL A 63 -7.54 6.04 -16.92
CA VAL A 63 -6.61 6.15 -15.79
C VAL A 63 -6.34 4.77 -15.23
N THR A 64 -5.08 4.44 -15.03
CA THR A 64 -4.66 3.18 -14.40
C THR A 64 -3.90 3.48 -13.11
N THR A 65 -4.29 2.84 -12.01
CA THR A 65 -3.49 2.86 -10.77
C THR A 65 -2.62 1.61 -10.69
N VAL A 66 -1.31 1.83 -10.52
CA VAL A 66 -0.32 0.78 -10.25
C VAL A 66 -0.07 0.73 -8.75
N HIS A 67 -0.40 -0.41 -8.14
CA HIS A 67 -0.24 -0.63 -6.69
C HIS A 67 1.13 -1.17 -6.32
N ASP A 68 1.65 -2.08 -7.11
CA ASP A 68 3.00 -2.67 -6.96
C ASP A 68 3.39 -3.38 -8.26
N LEU A 69 4.65 -3.79 -8.34
CA LEU A 69 5.18 -4.59 -9.42
C LEU A 69 5.74 -5.93 -8.92
N THR A 70 5.10 -6.51 -7.89
CA THR A 70 5.51 -7.80 -7.30
C THR A 70 5.57 -8.95 -8.31
N TYR A 71 4.71 -8.92 -9.33
CA TYR A 71 4.74 -9.92 -10.40
C TYR A 71 6.04 -9.89 -11.21
N HIS A 72 6.65 -8.72 -11.40
CA HIS A 72 7.93 -8.60 -12.08
C HIS A 72 9.06 -9.29 -11.31
N TYR A 73 9.06 -9.15 -9.99
CA TYR A 73 10.15 -9.62 -9.12
C TYR A 73 9.98 -11.07 -8.65
N TYR A 74 8.76 -11.45 -8.25
CA TYR A 74 8.55 -12.66 -7.43
C TYR A 74 7.65 -13.71 -8.07
N ARG A 75 7.05 -13.45 -9.25
CA ARG A 75 6.22 -14.42 -9.95
C ARG A 75 6.94 -15.01 -11.16
N ARG A 76 6.52 -16.23 -11.55
CA ARG A 76 7.05 -16.96 -12.71
C ARG A 76 5.92 -17.66 -13.46
N GLY A 77 6.22 -18.14 -14.69
CA GLY A 77 5.31 -18.94 -15.48
C GLY A 77 4.16 -18.15 -16.15
N LEU A 78 3.13 -18.87 -16.60
CA LEU A 78 2.05 -18.33 -17.41
C LEU A 78 1.26 -17.22 -16.67
N ALA A 79 1.03 -17.38 -15.37
CA ALA A 79 0.33 -16.36 -14.57
C ALA A 79 1.05 -15.01 -14.58
N LYS A 80 2.41 -15.01 -14.54
CA LYS A 80 3.19 -13.78 -14.72
C LYS A 80 2.97 -13.21 -16.11
N ALA A 81 3.10 -14.02 -17.16
CA ALA A 81 2.98 -13.55 -18.54
C ALA A 81 1.62 -12.88 -18.81
N VAL A 82 0.54 -13.50 -18.35
CA VAL A 82 -0.82 -12.96 -18.48
C VAL A 82 -0.95 -11.64 -17.73
N HIS A 83 -0.48 -11.58 -16.48
CA HIS A 83 -0.55 -10.35 -15.68
C HIS A 83 0.24 -9.21 -16.32
N LEU A 84 1.47 -9.46 -16.76
CA LEU A 84 2.29 -8.45 -17.43
C LEU A 84 1.68 -7.97 -18.74
N TRP A 85 1.06 -8.87 -19.50
CA TRP A 85 0.32 -8.49 -20.71
C TRP A 85 -0.86 -7.55 -20.40
N GLU A 86 -1.65 -7.85 -19.34
CA GLU A 86 -2.75 -6.97 -18.91
C GLU A 86 -2.24 -5.60 -18.46
N GLU A 87 -1.19 -5.61 -17.64
CA GLU A 87 -0.54 -4.41 -17.12
C GLU A 87 0.00 -3.54 -18.26
N GLU A 88 0.81 -4.11 -19.15
CA GLU A 88 1.35 -3.41 -20.31
C GLU A 88 0.25 -2.85 -21.21
N ARG A 89 -0.80 -3.65 -21.48
CA ARG A 89 -1.94 -3.21 -22.28
C ARG A 89 -2.64 -2.00 -21.63
N ALA A 90 -2.87 -2.05 -20.32
CA ALA A 90 -3.50 -0.95 -19.61
C ALA A 90 -2.63 0.31 -19.65
N LEU A 91 -1.34 0.19 -19.37
CA LEU A 91 -0.40 1.32 -19.40
C LEU A 91 -0.29 1.96 -20.79
N LYS A 92 -0.27 1.16 -21.87
CA LYS A 92 -0.25 1.65 -23.25
C LYS A 92 -1.46 2.49 -23.64
N HIS A 93 -2.62 2.19 -23.05
CA HIS A 93 -3.88 2.85 -23.37
C HIS A 93 -4.31 3.87 -22.30
N SER A 94 -3.49 4.09 -21.28
CA SER A 94 -3.79 5.08 -20.25
C SER A 94 -3.38 6.47 -20.70
N ASP A 95 -4.29 7.43 -20.46
CA ASP A 95 -4.02 8.86 -20.61
C ASP A 95 -3.24 9.39 -19.39
N ALA A 96 -3.46 8.79 -18.20
CA ALA A 96 -2.66 9.01 -17.00
C ALA A 96 -2.46 7.71 -16.20
N VAL A 97 -1.34 7.62 -15.51
CA VAL A 97 -0.98 6.50 -14.63
C VAL A 97 -0.76 7.04 -13.22
N ILE A 98 -1.47 6.49 -12.24
CA ILE A 98 -1.27 6.81 -10.83
C ILE A 98 -0.39 5.74 -10.21
N CYS A 99 0.74 6.13 -9.63
CA CYS A 99 1.60 5.27 -8.82
C CYS A 99 1.40 5.61 -7.34
N ILE A 100 1.23 4.59 -6.49
CA ILE A 100 0.94 4.81 -5.07
C ILE A 100 2.16 5.16 -4.23
N SER A 101 3.35 5.20 -4.84
CA SER A 101 4.61 5.62 -4.21
C SER A 101 5.63 6.05 -5.27
N GLU A 102 6.64 6.81 -4.87
CA GLU A 102 7.79 7.13 -5.73
C GLU A 102 8.54 5.87 -6.14
N ASN A 103 8.62 4.87 -5.26
CA ASN A 103 9.21 3.58 -5.61
C ASN A 103 8.43 2.91 -6.74
N THR A 104 7.09 2.87 -6.65
CA THR A 104 6.25 2.31 -7.72
C THR A 104 6.45 3.06 -9.03
N LYS A 105 6.56 4.41 -9.00
CA LYS A 105 6.89 5.20 -10.18
C LYS A 105 8.24 4.80 -10.79
N ARG A 106 9.30 4.68 -9.96
CA ARG A 106 10.62 4.25 -10.44
C ARG A 106 10.58 2.86 -11.08
N ASP A 107 9.85 1.93 -10.47
CA ASP A 107 9.69 0.58 -11.00
C ASP A 107 8.90 0.57 -12.32
N VAL A 108 7.83 1.35 -12.44
CA VAL A 108 7.07 1.52 -13.69
C VAL A 108 7.99 2.04 -14.80
N LEU A 109 8.76 3.08 -14.57
CA LEU A 109 9.71 3.62 -15.55
C LEU A 109 10.82 2.63 -15.90
N ARG A 110 11.25 1.82 -14.94
CA ARG A 110 12.26 0.77 -15.16
C ARG A 110 11.75 -0.35 -16.06
N PHE A 111 10.53 -0.85 -15.83
CA PHE A 111 9.98 -1.99 -16.57
C PHE A 111 9.27 -1.55 -17.86
N TYR A 112 8.83 -0.30 -17.94
CA TYR A 112 8.13 0.28 -19.08
C TYR A 112 8.77 1.60 -19.53
N PRO A 113 10.04 1.57 -20.00
CA PRO A 113 10.81 2.77 -20.35
C PRO A 113 10.21 3.57 -21.51
N TRP A 114 9.25 3.03 -22.24
CA TRP A 114 8.50 3.71 -23.28
C TRP A 114 7.37 4.60 -22.73
N LEU A 115 6.99 4.45 -21.45
CA LEU A 115 5.94 5.26 -20.84
C LEU A 115 6.49 6.67 -20.51
N GLN A 116 5.79 7.68 -21.00
CA GLN A 116 6.17 9.08 -20.77
C GLN A 116 5.99 9.44 -19.30
N GLU A 117 7.00 10.05 -18.71
CA GLU A 117 7.01 10.38 -17.28
C GLU A 117 5.94 11.41 -16.89
N ASP A 118 5.59 12.33 -17.80
CA ASP A 118 4.56 13.35 -17.61
C ASP A 118 3.13 12.78 -17.46
N LYS A 119 2.91 11.55 -17.91
CA LYS A 119 1.66 10.80 -17.68
C LYS A 119 1.60 10.16 -16.30
N ILE A 120 2.71 10.10 -15.54
CA ILE A 120 2.78 9.39 -14.27
C ILE A 120 2.61 10.38 -13.11
N HIS A 121 1.62 10.12 -12.28
CA HIS A 121 1.31 10.91 -11.09
C HIS A 121 1.51 10.05 -9.84
N VAL A 122 2.29 10.54 -8.86
CA VAL A 122 2.41 9.87 -7.57
C VAL A 122 1.30 10.37 -6.65
N VAL A 123 0.43 9.46 -6.24
CA VAL A 123 -0.66 9.71 -5.31
C VAL A 123 -0.59 8.71 -4.18
N TYR A 124 -0.10 9.13 -3.03
CA TYR A 124 0.05 8.27 -1.87
C TYR A 124 -1.29 7.80 -1.32
N ASN A 125 -1.33 6.57 -0.81
CA ASN A 125 -2.48 6.07 -0.07
C ASN A 125 -2.60 6.80 1.28
N GLY A 126 -3.84 6.95 1.76
CA GLY A 126 -4.12 7.39 3.12
C GLY A 126 -4.06 6.24 4.12
N VAL A 127 -4.12 6.58 5.41
CA VAL A 127 -4.30 5.67 6.52
C VAL A 127 -5.69 5.88 7.15
N GLY A 128 -6.35 4.78 7.53
CA GLY A 128 -7.71 4.81 8.07
C GLY A 128 -7.82 5.54 9.43
N GLU A 129 -8.99 6.14 9.69
CA GLU A 129 -9.25 6.85 10.96
C GLU A 129 -9.48 5.90 12.14
N GLU A 130 -9.73 4.63 11.88
CA GLU A 130 -9.86 3.57 12.89
C GLU A 130 -8.56 3.25 13.64
N PHE A 131 -7.40 3.73 13.14
CA PHE A 131 -6.11 3.62 13.82
C PHE A 131 -5.83 4.89 14.61
N PHE A 132 -5.71 4.74 15.93
CA PHE A 132 -5.49 5.85 16.86
C PHE A 132 -4.89 5.34 18.18
N PRO A 133 -4.20 6.19 18.97
CA PRO A 133 -3.67 5.82 20.26
C PRO A 133 -4.79 5.63 21.30
N MET A 134 -4.80 4.49 21.98
CA MET A 134 -5.78 4.14 23.02
C MET A 134 -5.17 4.37 24.41
N LYS A 135 -5.57 5.47 25.09
CA LYS A 135 -5.00 5.86 26.40
C LYS A 135 -5.17 4.82 27.52
N SER A 136 -6.18 3.95 27.41
CA SER A 136 -6.50 2.94 28.40
C SER A 136 -5.82 1.58 28.16
N VAL A 137 -5.02 1.46 27.10
CA VAL A 137 -4.37 0.20 26.73
C VAL A 137 -2.92 0.23 27.18
N GLU A 138 -2.56 -0.75 28.03
CA GLU A 138 -1.18 -0.96 28.46
C GLU A 138 -0.37 -1.71 27.42
N LYS A 139 0.92 -1.36 27.28
CA LYS A 139 1.87 -2.10 26.47
C LYS A 139 2.11 -3.50 27.08
N LYS A 140 1.82 -4.53 26.30
CA LYS A 140 2.06 -5.94 26.69
C LYS A 140 3.47 -6.45 26.34
N GLY A 141 4.25 -5.62 25.66
CA GLY A 141 5.67 -5.88 25.39
C GLY A 141 5.96 -6.93 24.32
N TYR A 142 4.99 -7.43 23.57
CA TYR A 142 5.21 -8.37 22.46
C TYR A 142 5.63 -7.66 21.17
N LEU A 143 6.26 -8.42 20.28
CA LEU A 143 6.55 -8.02 18.91
C LEU A 143 5.34 -8.32 18.03
N LEU A 144 4.97 -7.39 17.16
CA LEU A 144 3.86 -7.58 16.22
C LEU A 144 4.38 -7.74 14.79
N TYR A 145 3.84 -8.71 14.07
CA TYR A 145 4.04 -8.86 12.63
C TYR A 145 2.68 -8.79 11.92
N VAL A 146 2.59 -7.94 10.90
CA VAL A 146 1.39 -7.75 10.07
C VAL A 146 1.72 -8.04 8.62
N GLY A 147 1.20 -9.12 8.09
CA GLY A 147 1.44 -9.55 6.72
C GLY A 147 1.13 -11.02 6.48
N ASN A 148 1.16 -11.42 5.21
CA ASN A 148 0.99 -12.82 4.86
C ASN A 148 2.32 -13.57 5.07
N TYR A 149 2.40 -14.37 6.11
CA TYR A 149 3.58 -15.14 6.50
C TYR A 149 3.98 -16.25 5.51
N SER A 150 3.09 -16.63 4.58
CA SER A 150 3.40 -17.61 3.52
C SER A 150 4.11 -17.00 2.30
N VAL A 151 4.27 -15.68 2.27
CA VAL A 151 4.88 -14.95 1.15
C VAL A 151 6.34 -14.64 1.47
N GLY A 152 7.29 -15.25 0.77
CA GLY A 152 8.72 -15.23 1.09
C GLY A 152 9.33 -13.83 1.22
N TYR A 153 9.00 -12.90 0.32
CA TYR A 153 9.54 -11.54 0.38
C TYR A 153 8.99 -10.68 1.55
N LYS A 154 7.96 -11.16 2.26
CA LYS A 154 7.47 -10.54 3.49
C LYS A 154 8.33 -10.86 4.71
N ARG A 155 9.27 -11.80 4.59
CA ARG A 155 10.33 -12.12 5.54
C ARG A 155 9.83 -12.41 6.96
N TYR A 156 8.80 -13.24 7.08
CA TYR A 156 8.34 -13.71 8.38
C TYR A 156 9.44 -14.47 9.16
N ASP A 157 10.32 -15.18 8.44
CA ASP A 157 11.53 -15.83 8.97
C ASP A 157 12.40 -14.87 9.79
N VAL A 158 12.58 -13.64 9.33
CA VAL A 158 13.33 -12.60 10.05
C VAL A 158 12.62 -12.22 11.36
N ALA A 159 11.29 -12.02 11.31
CA ALA A 159 10.53 -11.66 12.51
C ALA A 159 10.59 -12.77 13.58
N GLN A 160 10.54 -14.06 13.17
CA GLN A 160 10.71 -15.20 14.07
C GLN A 160 12.11 -15.21 14.71
N GLU A 161 13.15 -14.95 13.93
CA GLU A 161 14.52 -14.90 14.44
C GLU A 161 14.72 -13.72 15.40
N VAL A 162 14.13 -12.55 15.14
CA VAL A 162 14.13 -11.41 16.10
C VAL A 162 13.49 -11.82 17.43
N ALA A 163 12.35 -12.50 17.40
CA ALA A 163 11.68 -12.98 18.59
C ALA A 163 12.58 -13.95 19.39
N ARG A 164 13.23 -14.88 18.70
CA ARG A 164 14.20 -15.82 19.32
C ARG A 164 15.39 -15.08 19.97
N LEU A 165 15.96 -14.08 19.28
CA LEU A 165 17.13 -13.32 19.76
C LEU A 165 16.81 -12.38 20.92
N THR A 166 15.54 -11.96 21.04
CA THR A 166 15.08 -11.04 22.10
C THR A 166 14.40 -11.75 23.27
N GLY A 167 13.95 -12.99 23.07
CA GLY A 167 13.14 -13.74 24.04
C GLY A 167 11.71 -13.21 24.18
N LEU A 168 11.25 -12.36 23.25
CA LEU A 168 9.92 -11.76 23.28
C LEU A 168 8.92 -12.61 22.50
N GLU A 169 7.65 -12.56 22.92
CA GLU A 169 6.54 -13.16 22.17
C GLU A 169 6.38 -12.47 20.82
N LEU A 170 6.21 -13.24 19.74
CA LEU A 170 5.82 -12.73 18.43
C LEU A 170 4.35 -13.02 18.16
N ARG A 171 3.56 -11.98 17.97
CA ARG A 171 2.16 -12.08 17.56
C ARG A 171 2.00 -11.72 16.10
N THR A 172 1.11 -12.43 15.42
CA THR A 172 0.74 -12.18 14.03
C THR A 172 -0.71 -11.72 13.93
N ALA A 173 -0.99 -10.71 13.11
CA ALA A 173 -2.33 -10.24 12.86
C ALA A 173 -2.91 -10.95 11.61
N ALA A 174 -3.46 -12.13 11.79
CA ALA A 174 -4.14 -12.89 10.73
C ALA A 174 -5.63 -13.03 11.06
N GLY A 175 -6.51 -12.63 10.12
CA GLY A 175 -7.96 -12.78 10.28
C GLY A 175 -8.61 -11.89 11.36
N VAL A 176 -7.93 -10.82 11.79
CA VAL A 176 -8.43 -9.87 12.78
C VAL A 176 -9.19 -8.72 12.11
N THR A 177 -10.13 -8.11 12.84
CA THR A 177 -10.79 -6.88 12.38
C THR A 177 -9.85 -5.68 12.49
N ARG A 178 -10.20 -4.55 11.88
CA ARG A 178 -9.40 -3.32 11.96
C ARG A 178 -9.32 -2.77 13.40
N GLU A 179 -10.41 -2.88 14.16
CA GLU A 179 -10.47 -2.50 15.56
C GLU A 179 -9.56 -3.38 16.42
N GLN A 180 -9.57 -4.70 16.19
CA GLN A 180 -8.65 -5.64 16.83
C GLN A 180 -7.20 -5.34 16.47
N LEU A 181 -6.93 -5.02 15.20
CA LEU A 181 -5.60 -4.64 14.75
C LEU A 181 -5.13 -3.35 15.40
N ASN A 182 -6.00 -2.34 15.55
CA ASN A 182 -5.66 -1.12 16.29
C ASN A 182 -5.30 -1.42 17.75
N THR A 183 -6.05 -2.31 18.41
CA THR A 183 -5.73 -2.77 19.77
C THR A 183 -4.36 -3.45 19.81
N MET A 184 -4.07 -4.34 18.85
CA MET A 184 -2.77 -5.02 18.77
C MET A 184 -1.60 -4.04 18.58
N TYR A 185 -1.75 -3.00 17.75
CA TYR A 185 -0.73 -1.96 17.62
C TYR A 185 -0.52 -1.21 18.94
N ASN A 186 -1.60 -0.88 19.65
CA ASN A 186 -1.51 -0.18 20.94
C ASN A 186 -0.83 -1.01 22.02
N GLU A 187 -1.05 -2.33 22.05
CA GLU A 187 -0.46 -3.26 23.02
C GLU A 187 0.99 -3.64 22.71
N ALA A 188 1.38 -3.66 21.43
CA ALA A 188 2.68 -4.13 20.99
C ALA A 188 3.82 -3.21 21.47
N LEU A 189 4.99 -3.79 21.74
CA LEU A 189 6.24 -3.04 21.91
C LEU A 189 6.61 -2.31 20.63
N CYS A 190 6.58 -3.02 19.51
CA CYS A 190 6.80 -2.48 18.18
C CYS A 190 6.21 -3.40 17.08
N LEU A 191 5.99 -2.81 15.91
CA LEU A 191 5.77 -3.55 14.67
C LEU A 191 7.13 -3.91 14.06
N LEU A 192 7.34 -5.20 13.71
CA LEU A 192 8.43 -5.65 12.85
C LEU A 192 7.94 -5.72 11.40
N TYR A 193 8.62 -5.01 10.50
CA TYR A 193 8.26 -4.96 9.08
C TYR A 193 9.47 -5.23 8.19
N PRO A 194 9.92 -6.49 8.11
CA PRO A 194 11.17 -6.89 7.43
C PRO A 194 11.01 -7.12 5.93
N SER A 195 9.92 -6.67 5.30
CA SER A 195 9.60 -6.93 3.89
C SER A 195 10.67 -6.43 2.93
N ASP A 196 11.08 -7.28 1.98
CA ASP A 196 12.02 -6.94 0.91
C ASP A 196 11.39 -6.01 -0.14
N TYR A 197 10.07 -6.09 -0.31
CA TYR A 197 9.35 -5.30 -1.29
C TYR A 197 7.91 -4.98 -0.87
N GLU A 198 7.53 -3.71 -1.02
CA GLU A 198 6.17 -3.20 -0.82
C GLU A 198 5.86 -2.15 -1.89
N GLY A 199 4.61 -2.15 -2.37
CA GLY A 199 4.14 -1.05 -3.20
C GLY A 199 3.94 0.24 -2.40
N PHE A 200 3.57 0.10 -1.10
CA PHE A 200 3.40 1.25 -0.19
C PHE A 200 3.81 0.93 1.26
N GLY A 201 3.09 0.02 1.94
CA GLY A 201 3.37 -0.30 3.34
C GLY A 201 2.35 0.29 4.31
N LEU A 202 1.05 0.10 4.04
CA LEU A 202 -0.02 0.57 4.94
C LEU A 202 0.16 0.18 6.41
N PRO A 203 0.60 -1.07 6.76
CA PRO A 203 0.83 -1.44 8.15
C PRO A 203 1.82 -0.53 8.90
N VAL A 204 2.80 0.06 8.21
CA VAL A 204 3.73 1.03 8.79
C VAL A 204 3.00 2.28 9.26
N LEU A 205 2.13 2.84 8.42
CA LEU A 205 1.35 4.03 8.76
C LEU A 205 0.27 3.75 9.81
N GLU A 206 -0.38 2.59 9.73
CA GLU A 206 -1.38 2.14 10.70
C GLU A 206 -0.75 2.04 12.10
N ALA A 207 0.41 1.39 12.21
CA ALA A 207 1.16 1.29 13.45
C ALA A 207 1.59 2.67 13.97
N GLN A 208 2.19 3.51 13.13
CA GLN A 208 2.58 4.87 13.52
C GLN A 208 1.39 5.71 13.99
N LYS A 209 0.26 5.65 13.29
CA LYS A 209 -0.96 6.38 13.67
C LYS A 209 -1.55 5.88 14.99
N ALA A 210 -1.44 4.58 15.27
CA ALA A 210 -1.83 3.96 16.54
C ALA A 210 -0.84 4.18 17.71
N GLY A 211 0.29 4.88 17.48
CA GLY A 211 1.32 5.09 18.51
C GLY A 211 2.19 3.85 18.77
N CYS A 212 2.37 3.00 17.76
CA CYS A 212 3.25 1.84 17.82
C CYS A 212 4.58 2.16 17.12
N PRO A 213 5.74 2.01 17.78
CA PRO A 213 7.03 2.07 17.10
C PRO A 213 7.13 1.04 15.98
N VAL A 214 7.79 1.41 14.87
CA VAL A 214 7.96 0.53 13.71
C VAL A 214 9.45 0.33 13.45
N ILE A 215 9.89 -0.92 13.38
CA ILE A 215 11.22 -1.31 12.93
C ILE A 215 11.06 -1.97 11.56
N ALA A 216 11.60 -1.36 10.52
CA ALA A 216 11.38 -1.83 9.16
C ALA A 216 12.70 -1.97 8.38
N GLN A 217 12.67 -2.82 7.35
CA GLN A 217 13.76 -2.89 6.38
C GLN A 217 13.75 -1.64 5.49
N ARG A 218 14.94 -1.11 5.19
CA ARG A 218 15.14 -0.04 4.22
C ARG A 218 15.02 -0.59 2.79
N ALA A 219 13.80 -0.87 2.36
CA ALA A 219 13.54 -1.46 1.06
C ALA A 219 12.30 -0.83 0.40
N SER A 220 12.33 -0.79 -0.93
CA SER A 220 11.20 -0.34 -1.78
C SER A 220 10.60 1.02 -1.34
N SER A 221 9.29 1.08 -1.10
CA SER A 221 8.56 2.29 -0.67
C SER A 221 8.69 2.60 0.82
N ILE A 222 9.24 1.71 1.64
CA ILE A 222 9.23 1.86 3.10
C ILE A 222 9.95 3.13 3.58
N PRO A 223 11.13 3.53 3.05
CA PRO A 223 11.80 4.76 3.48
C PRO A 223 10.97 6.04 3.30
N GLU A 224 10.20 6.15 2.21
CA GLU A 224 9.35 7.31 1.94
C GLU A 224 8.08 7.33 2.80
N VAL A 225 7.59 6.15 3.19
CA VAL A 225 6.35 5.97 3.96
C VAL A 225 6.61 6.13 5.46
N ILE A 226 7.65 5.52 6.01
CA ILE A 226 7.97 5.56 7.44
C ILE A 226 8.46 6.93 7.90
N GLY A 227 9.01 7.75 6.98
CA GLY A 227 9.54 9.07 7.26
C GLY A 227 10.99 9.08 7.72
N ALA A 228 11.55 10.30 7.84
CA ALA A 228 12.99 10.51 8.11
C ALA A 228 13.45 9.94 9.47
N ASP A 229 12.56 9.93 10.46
CA ASP A 229 12.85 9.47 11.82
C ASP A 229 12.47 7.99 12.04
N GLY A 230 12.15 7.24 10.98
CA GLY A 230 11.79 5.83 11.07
C GLY A 230 12.96 4.94 11.48
N LEU A 231 12.68 3.91 12.28
CA LEU A 231 13.68 2.91 12.67
C LEU A 231 13.93 1.94 11.51
N LEU A 232 14.79 2.36 10.60
CA LEU A 232 15.15 1.59 9.42
C LEU A 232 16.42 0.77 9.65
N VAL A 233 16.34 -0.51 9.29
CA VAL A 233 17.49 -1.42 9.23
C VAL A 233 17.82 -1.74 7.78
N GLU A 234 19.10 -1.96 7.48
CA GLU A 234 19.57 -2.26 6.14
C GLU A 234 20.57 -3.39 6.19
N HIS A 235 20.20 -4.54 5.64
CA HIS A 235 21.08 -5.68 5.56
C HIS A 235 20.75 -6.57 4.36
N ASP A 236 21.81 -7.16 3.82
CA ASP A 236 21.82 -8.05 2.65
C ASP A 236 21.41 -9.49 2.99
N THR A 237 21.50 -9.90 4.26
CA THR A 237 21.15 -11.24 4.69
C THR A 237 20.08 -11.24 5.80
N PRO A 238 19.17 -12.24 5.81
CA PRO A 238 18.14 -12.37 6.84
C PRO A 238 18.69 -12.41 8.27
N GLN A 239 19.80 -13.10 8.46
CA GLN A 239 20.41 -13.28 9.78
C GLN A 239 20.95 -11.95 10.33
N ARG A 240 21.63 -11.17 9.50
CA ARG A 240 22.13 -9.84 9.88
C ARG A 240 21.00 -8.85 10.10
N MET A 241 19.96 -8.89 9.24
CA MET A 241 18.75 -8.09 9.42
C MET A 241 18.09 -8.40 10.77
N ALA A 242 17.89 -9.69 11.08
CA ALA A 242 17.31 -10.08 12.35
C ALA A 242 18.15 -9.64 13.56
N ALA A 243 19.47 -9.75 13.48
CA ALA A 243 20.37 -9.31 14.55
C ALA A 243 20.30 -7.78 14.76
N GLN A 244 20.25 -7.00 13.69
CA GLN A 244 20.13 -5.54 13.77
C GLN A 244 18.75 -5.13 14.31
N MET A 245 17.67 -5.73 13.82
CA MET A 245 16.32 -5.48 14.36
C MET A 245 16.24 -5.84 15.85
N ALA A 246 16.80 -6.97 16.25
CA ALA A 246 16.85 -7.38 17.66
C ALA A 246 17.62 -6.38 18.53
N SER A 247 18.71 -5.79 18.03
CA SER A 247 19.44 -4.72 18.71
C SER A 247 18.58 -3.49 18.91
N VAL A 248 17.84 -3.07 17.87
CA VAL A 248 16.90 -1.93 17.98
C VAL A 248 15.78 -2.23 18.96
N VAL A 249 15.20 -3.45 18.96
CA VAL A 249 14.19 -3.89 19.94
C VAL A 249 14.70 -3.76 21.37
N LYS A 250 15.91 -4.24 21.64
CA LYS A 250 16.54 -4.11 22.98
C LYS A 250 16.71 -2.64 23.39
N GLY A 251 17.05 -1.78 22.44
CA GLY A 251 17.08 -0.33 22.67
C GLY A 251 15.71 0.24 23.07
N LEU A 252 14.63 -0.19 22.42
CA LEU A 252 13.26 0.24 22.77
C LEU A 252 12.81 -0.23 24.15
N GLN A 253 13.31 -1.37 24.63
CA GLN A 253 13.02 -1.86 26.00
C GLN A 253 13.73 -1.05 27.08
N SER A 254 14.89 -0.48 26.79
CA SER A 254 15.75 0.21 27.76
C SER A 254 15.61 1.73 27.81
N GLN A 255 14.90 2.34 26.84
CA GLN A 255 14.77 3.78 26.69
C GLN A 255 13.31 4.20 26.53
N SER A 256 13.03 5.49 26.83
CA SER A 256 11.71 6.04 26.52
C SER A 256 11.44 6.03 25.01
N THR A 257 10.32 5.46 24.61
CA THR A 257 9.87 5.41 23.22
C THR A 257 8.99 6.60 22.82
N GLN A 258 8.73 7.51 23.75
CA GLN A 258 7.76 8.61 23.58
C GLN A 258 8.07 9.47 22.33
N THR A 259 9.32 9.89 22.17
CA THR A 259 9.74 10.71 21.01
C THR A 259 9.56 9.96 19.68
N ILE A 260 9.84 8.64 19.65
CA ILE A 260 9.67 7.80 18.46
C ILE A 260 8.18 7.73 18.09
N ILE A 261 7.33 7.54 19.09
CA ILE A 261 5.87 7.49 18.92
C ILE A 261 5.36 8.83 18.38
N GLU A 262 5.73 9.95 18.99
CA GLU A 262 5.29 11.29 18.57
C GLU A 262 5.71 11.61 17.14
N ARG A 263 6.94 11.30 16.76
CA ARG A 263 7.44 11.47 15.38
C ARG A 263 6.71 10.56 14.39
N GLY A 264 6.48 9.30 14.75
CA GLY A 264 5.69 8.36 13.93
C GLY A 264 4.27 8.86 13.71
N MET A 265 3.59 9.31 14.75
CA MET A 265 2.25 9.90 14.65
C MET A 265 2.23 11.17 13.80
N ALA A 266 3.24 12.03 13.93
CA ALA A 266 3.38 13.23 13.10
C ALA A 266 3.59 12.87 11.63
N ASN A 267 4.41 11.85 11.35
CA ASN A 267 4.60 11.34 9.99
C ASN A 267 3.30 10.79 9.39
N ALA A 268 2.53 9.98 10.14
CA ALA A 268 1.28 9.39 9.66
C ALA A 268 0.23 10.44 9.25
N LYS A 269 0.22 11.63 9.86
CA LYS A 269 -0.66 12.76 9.47
C LYS A 269 -0.43 13.28 8.06
N ARG A 270 0.70 12.98 7.43
CA ARG A 270 0.99 13.35 6.03
C ARG A 270 0.10 12.59 5.04
N PHE A 271 -0.47 11.46 5.47
CA PHE A 271 -1.15 10.48 4.65
C PHE A 271 -2.62 10.35 5.04
N SER A 272 -3.51 11.00 4.32
CA SER A 272 -4.94 10.90 4.53
C SER A 272 -5.66 10.47 3.27
N TRP A 273 -6.76 9.73 3.40
CA TRP A 273 -7.61 9.36 2.26
C TRP A 273 -8.26 10.56 1.59
N GLU A 274 -8.44 11.65 2.33
CA GLU A 274 -8.90 12.91 1.76
C GLU A 274 -7.88 13.45 0.75
N LYS A 275 -6.62 13.55 1.15
CA LYS A 275 -5.55 13.99 0.26
C LYS A 275 -5.37 13.06 -0.94
N THR A 276 -5.49 11.73 -0.73
CA THR A 276 -5.46 10.75 -1.83
C THR A 276 -6.59 11.04 -2.83
N TYR A 277 -7.79 11.31 -2.34
CA TYR A 277 -8.95 11.61 -3.17
C TYR A 277 -8.77 12.91 -3.96
N GLU A 278 -8.41 13.99 -3.30
CA GLU A 278 -8.19 15.30 -3.94
C GLU A 278 -7.11 15.24 -5.03
N GLN A 279 -6.00 14.58 -4.77
CA GLN A 279 -4.95 14.39 -5.77
C GLN A 279 -5.41 13.52 -6.95
N THR A 280 -6.22 12.50 -6.68
CA THR A 280 -6.82 11.67 -7.74
C THR A 280 -7.81 12.49 -8.59
N LYS A 281 -8.66 13.31 -7.97
CA LYS A 281 -9.59 14.22 -8.62
C LYS A 281 -8.86 15.26 -9.48
N GLU A 282 -7.70 15.74 -9.00
CA GLU A 282 -6.86 16.65 -9.78
C GLU A 282 -6.35 16.00 -11.08
N VAL A 283 -5.94 14.72 -11.03
CA VAL A 283 -5.56 13.98 -12.25
C VAL A 283 -6.72 13.92 -13.24
N TYR A 284 -7.94 13.61 -12.75
CA TYR A 284 -9.12 13.60 -13.65
C TYR A 284 -9.38 14.97 -14.26
N SER A 285 -9.32 16.02 -13.45
CA SER A 285 -9.57 17.39 -13.90
C SER A 285 -8.59 17.85 -14.98
N ARG A 286 -7.33 17.41 -14.91
CA ARG A 286 -6.32 17.71 -15.94
C ARG A 286 -6.62 17.01 -17.27
N LEU A 287 -7.17 15.80 -17.23
CA LEU A 287 -7.53 15.03 -18.43
C LEU A 287 -8.79 15.54 -19.12
N MET A 288 -9.62 16.30 -18.42
CA MET A 288 -10.90 16.82 -18.92
C MET A 288 -10.82 18.26 -19.45
N ARG A 289 -9.66 18.91 -19.33
CA ARG A 289 -9.34 20.21 -19.95
C ARG A 289 -8.90 20.03 -21.40
#